data_856453276683fd86587fff87ba320e08
#
_entry.id   856453276683fd86587fff87ba320e08
#
_cell.length_a   1.000
_cell.length_b   1.000
_cell.length_c   1.000
_cell.angle_alpha   90.00
_cell.angle_beta   90.00
_cell.angle_gamma   90.00
#
_symmetry.space_group_name_H-M   'P 1'
#
loop_
_entity.id
_entity.type
_entity.pdbx_description
1 polymer ?
#
loop_
_entity_poly.entity_id
_entity_poly.type
_entity_poly.pdbx_seq_one_letter_code
_entity_poly.pdbx_strand_id
1 'polypeptide(L)'
;MDISVEERRVANEAICTLVNIKRTMAELLLKPAGVPREIYAPLITRRDEVTGKLLTKRQMAPLILEALEKLQDGHRIIRTIVKLASEWTSFHLADDEFAARATVQKAREVMGTMETMEANETLQRELAKKKELARLAEERSQMARKESELLLMMFDEMARLDFDQQRRGFLLQDLLNRAFSLYEVPVQRSFQRNEGAEQIDGAFKLEGWHYL
;
A
#
# COMPACT_ATOMS: atom_id res chain seq x y z
N MET A 1 12.32 2.05 2.41
CA MET A 1 12.17 3.28 3.22
C MET A 1 13.44 3.43 4.02
N ASP A 2 14.19 4.49 3.81
CA ASP A 2 15.47 4.68 4.48
C ASP A 2 15.28 5.14 5.93
N ILE A 3 16.22 4.80 6.81
CA ILE A 3 16.23 5.25 8.20
C ILE A 3 16.55 6.74 8.23
N SER A 4 15.76 7.52 8.96
CA SER A 4 16.10 8.92 9.18
C SER A 4 17.34 9.03 10.10
N VAL A 5 18.10 10.10 9.92
CA VAL A 5 19.26 10.39 10.79
C VAL A 5 18.84 10.46 12.25
N GLU A 6 17.63 10.93 12.51
CA GLU A 6 17.08 11.08 13.86
C GLU A 6 16.70 9.74 14.49
N GLU A 7 16.07 8.82 13.72
CA GLU A 7 15.80 7.45 14.18
C GLU A 7 17.09 6.74 14.61
N ARG A 8 18.12 6.83 13.75
CA ARG A 8 19.42 6.26 14.04
C ARG A 8 20.05 6.85 15.30
N ARG A 9 19.96 8.18 15.47
CA ARG A 9 20.50 8.88 16.63
C ARG A 9 19.79 8.45 17.91
N VAL A 10 18.47 8.39 17.91
CA VAL A 10 17.67 7.97 19.07
C VAL A 10 17.92 6.50 19.40
N ALA A 11 18.00 5.61 18.43
CA ALA A 11 18.35 4.20 18.66
C ALA A 11 19.76 4.07 19.30
N ASN A 12 20.73 4.85 18.83
CA ASN A 12 22.06 4.89 19.42
C ASN A 12 22.05 5.38 20.88
N GLU A 13 21.34 6.48 21.16
CA GLU A 13 21.17 7.01 22.52
C GLU A 13 20.46 5.99 23.42
N ALA A 14 19.41 5.30 22.94
CA ALA A 14 18.69 4.27 23.69
C ALA A 14 19.62 3.12 24.15
N ILE A 15 20.44 2.59 23.25
CA ILE A 15 21.40 1.54 23.57
C ILE A 15 22.40 2.03 24.63
N CYS A 16 22.78 3.31 24.60
CA CYS A 16 23.76 3.89 25.51
C CYS A 16 23.23 4.20 26.90
N THR A 17 21.98 4.68 27.03
CA THR A 17 21.48 5.37 28.23
C THR A 17 20.45 4.58 29.02
N LEU A 18 19.56 3.80 28.39
CA LEU A 18 18.40 3.20 29.06
C LEU A 18 18.76 2.14 30.09
N VAL A 19 19.85 1.41 29.88
CA VAL A 19 20.25 0.32 30.79
C VAL A 19 21.76 0.38 31.02
N ASN A 20 22.18 0.39 32.27
CA ASN A 20 23.62 0.47 32.62
C ASN A 20 24.39 -0.80 32.22
N ILE A 21 23.86 -1.96 32.53
CA ILE A 21 24.56 -3.25 32.33
C ILE A 21 24.33 -3.76 30.89
N LYS A 22 25.40 -4.03 30.13
CA LYS A 22 25.36 -4.47 28.73
C LYS A 22 24.54 -5.74 28.51
N ARG A 23 24.65 -6.74 29.37
CA ARG A 23 23.89 -7.99 29.26
C ARG A 23 22.39 -7.72 29.43
N THR A 24 22.04 -6.92 30.43
CA THR A 24 20.66 -6.53 30.69
C THR A 24 20.09 -5.69 29.54
N MET A 25 20.88 -4.77 28.99
CA MET A 25 20.52 -3.99 27.80
C MET A 25 20.25 -4.92 26.60
N ALA A 26 21.08 -5.94 26.38
CA ALA A 26 20.88 -6.90 25.31
C ALA A 26 19.58 -7.70 25.49
N GLU A 27 19.26 -8.14 26.72
CA GLU A 27 18.04 -8.90 27.01
C GLU A 27 16.76 -8.06 26.97
N LEU A 28 16.81 -6.81 27.44
CA LEU A 28 15.61 -5.96 27.59
C LEU A 28 15.35 -5.02 26.40
N LEU A 29 16.36 -4.71 25.60
CA LEU A 29 16.24 -3.79 24.47
C LEU A 29 16.55 -4.46 23.13
N LEU A 30 17.74 -5.08 22.97
CA LEU A 30 18.19 -5.59 21.67
C LEU A 30 17.43 -6.85 21.25
N LYS A 31 17.28 -7.82 22.14
CA LYS A 31 16.60 -9.07 21.86
C LYS A 31 15.12 -8.88 21.58
N PRO A 32 14.32 -8.11 22.36
CA PRO A 32 12.95 -7.81 22.02
C PRO A 32 12.78 -7.00 20.72
N ALA A 33 13.76 -6.16 20.38
CA ALA A 33 13.78 -5.44 19.11
C ALA A 33 14.03 -6.34 17.90
N GLY A 34 14.45 -7.59 18.12
CA GLY A 34 14.77 -8.54 17.05
C GLY A 34 16.20 -8.41 16.52
N VAL A 35 17.11 -7.79 17.27
CA VAL A 35 18.52 -7.75 16.89
C VAL A 35 19.11 -9.15 16.92
N PRO A 36 19.73 -9.66 15.82
CA PRO A 36 20.35 -10.97 15.80
C PRO A 36 21.45 -11.10 16.86
N ARG A 37 21.48 -12.23 17.55
CA ARG A 37 22.46 -12.48 18.64
C ARG A 37 23.89 -12.43 18.14
N GLU A 38 24.12 -12.84 16.89
CA GLU A 38 25.41 -12.84 16.21
C GLU A 38 26.01 -11.44 16.09
N ILE A 39 25.18 -10.40 16.07
CA ILE A 39 25.63 -9.00 15.97
C ILE A 39 26.10 -8.48 17.34
N TYR A 40 25.28 -8.64 18.38
CA TYR A 40 25.58 -8.00 19.67
C TYR A 40 26.40 -8.86 20.64
N ALA A 41 26.24 -10.19 20.61
CA ALA A 41 26.91 -11.06 21.59
C ALA A 41 28.45 -10.98 21.53
N PRO A 42 29.08 -10.98 20.36
CA PRO A 42 30.54 -10.80 20.28
C PRO A 42 30.99 -9.45 20.82
N LEU A 43 30.20 -8.38 20.62
CA LEU A 43 30.56 -7.02 21.05
C LEU A 43 30.52 -6.84 22.57
N ILE A 44 29.66 -7.59 23.27
CA ILE A 44 29.58 -7.54 24.75
C ILE A 44 30.92 -7.98 25.40
N THR A 45 31.60 -8.93 24.81
CA THR A 45 32.85 -9.51 25.32
C THR A 45 34.11 -9.01 24.63
N ARG A 46 33.95 -8.24 23.53
CA ARG A 46 35.07 -7.68 22.75
C ARG A 46 35.82 -6.64 23.54
N ARG A 47 37.13 -6.69 23.42
CA ARG A 47 38.01 -5.69 23.96
C ARG A 47 38.43 -4.68 22.89
N ASP A 48 38.56 -3.45 23.30
CA ASP A 48 39.13 -2.37 22.49
C ASP A 48 40.61 -2.64 22.23
N GLU A 49 41.04 -2.53 21.00
CA GLU A 49 42.41 -2.88 20.56
C GLU A 49 43.47 -1.93 21.10
N VAL A 50 43.07 -0.68 21.41
CA VAL A 50 43.98 0.37 21.89
C VAL A 50 44.09 0.32 23.42
N THR A 51 42.96 0.20 24.11
CA THR A 51 42.89 0.31 25.56
C THR A 51 42.93 -1.04 26.28
N GLY A 52 42.75 -2.15 25.60
CA GLY A 52 42.65 -3.50 26.16
C GLY A 52 41.39 -3.73 27.02
N LYS A 53 40.55 -2.70 27.25
CA LYS A 53 39.32 -2.77 28.06
C LYS A 53 38.14 -3.26 27.23
N LEU A 54 37.10 -3.76 27.90
CA LEU A 54 35.85 -4.13 27.24
C LEU A 54 35.21 -2.91 26.55
N LEU A 55 34.73 -3.06 25.31
CA LEU A 55 34.05 -2.00 24.59
C LEU A 55 32.97 -1.36 25.45
N THR A 56 32.89 -0.05 25.47
CA THR A 56 31.80 0.68 26.12
C THR A 56 30.49 0.56 25.29
N LYS A 57 29.33 0.82 25.87
CA LYS A 57 28.06 0.87 25.11
C LYS A 57 28.12 1.92 23.99
N ARG A 58 28.78 3.06 24.21
CA ARG A 58 28.99 4.12 23.21
C ARG A 58 29.81 3.66 22.00
N GLN A 59 30.74 2.72 22.22
CA GLN A 59 31.50 2.10 21.12
C GLN A 59 30.72 0.96 20.44
N MET A 60 29.93 0.23 21.21
CA MET A 60 29.11 -0.89 20.67
C MET A 60 27.91 -0.42 19.84
N ALA A 61 27.22 0.62 20.28
CA ALA A 61 25.96 1.05 19.65
C ALA A 61 26.11 1.40 18.16
N PRO A 62 27.12 2.20 17.74
CA PRO A 62 27.32 2.46 16.30
C PRO A 62 27.60 1.19 15.50
N LEU A 63 28.37 0.25 16.04
CA LEU A 63 28.70 -1.02 15.38
C LEU A 63 27.48 -1.92 15.21
N ILE A 64 26.59 -1.94 16.22
CA ILE A 64 25.32 -2.66 16.13
C ILE A 64 24.45 -2.05 15.04
N LEU A 65 24.27 -0.72 15.03
CA LEU A 65 23.44 -0.04 14.05
C LEU A 65 23.99 -0.19 12.62
N GLU A 66 25.31 -0.08 12.44
CA GLU A 66 25.95 -0.31 11.13
C GLU A 66 25.75 -1.75 10.62
N ALA A 67 25.83 -2.73 11.52
CA ALA A 67 25.57 -4.11 11.16
C ALA A 67 24.10 -4.35 10.80
N LEU A 68 23.16 -3.70 11.50
CA LEU A 68 21.74 -3.76 11.20
C LEU A 68 21.42 -3.12 9.84
N GLU A 69 22.01 -1.97 9.51
CA GLU A 69 21.81 -1.29 8.23
C GLU A 69 22.17 -2.17 7.00
N LYS A 70 23.05 -3.16 7.19
CA LYS A 70 23.42 -4.13 6.14
C LYS A 70 22.39 -5.27 5.97
N LEU A 71 21.44 -5.40 6.89
CA LEU A 71 20.40 -6.43 6.84
C LEU A 71 19.17 -5.94 6.08
N GLN A 72 18.50 -6.83 5.39
CA GLN A 72 17.25 -6.52 4.67
C GLN A 72 16.16 -5.95 5.60
N ASP A 73 16.03 -6.50 6.82
CA ASP A 73 15.06 -6.06 7.84
C ASP A 73 15.65 -5.07 8.86
N GLY A 74 16.85 -4.58 8.64
CA GLY A 74 17.58 -3.74 9.61
C GLY A 74 16.84 -2.46 9.98
N HIS A 75 16.20 -1.82 9.01
CA HIS A 75 15.38 -0.64 9.23
C HIS A 75 14.23 -0.88 10.21
N ARG A 76 13.54 -2.03 10.06
CA ARG A 76 12.45 -2.42 10.95
C ARG A 76 12.94 -2.65 12.37
N ILE A 77 14.12 -3.29 12.52
CA ILE A 77 14.72 -3.56 13.82
C ILE A 77 15.09 -2.24 14.53
N ILE A 78 15.72 -1.29 13.82
CA ILE A 78 16.08 0.02 14.37
C ILE A 78 14.83 0.79 14.83
N ARG A 79 13.78 0.81 14.04
CA ARG A 79 12.47 1.39 14.45
C ARG A 79 11.90 0.72 15.68
N THR A 80 12.03 -0.60 15.77
CA THR A 80 11.56 -1.33 16.97
C THR A 80 12.36 -0.93 18.19
N ILE A 81 13.69 -0.68 18.08
CA ILE A 81 14.49 -0.13 19.17
C ILE A 81 13.95 1.24 19.61
N VAL A 82 13.65 2.15 18.67
CA VAL A 82 13.09 3.48 18.96
C VAL A 82 11.71 3.34 19.63
N LYS A 83 10.86 2.44 19.14
CA LYS A 83 9.56 2.16 19.73
C LYS A 83 9.69 1.67 21.18
N LEU A 84 10.50 0.66 21.43
CA LEU A 84 10.75 0.16 22.78
C LEU A 84 11.34 1.24 23.70
N ALA A 85 12.17 2.11 23.16
CA ALA A 85 12.71 3.26 23.90
C ALA A 85 11.58 4.26 24.24
N SER A 86 10.63 4.53 23.35
CA SER A 86 9.52 5.45 23.61
C SER A 86 8.56 4.96 24.70
N GLU A 87 8.43 3.64 24.83
CA GLU A 87 7.58 2.95 25.83
C GLU A 87 8.34 2.65 27.13
N TRP A 88 9.62 3.00 27.23
CA TRP A 88 10.47 2.63 28.36
C TRP A 88 10.07 3.31 29.66
N THR A 89 9.97 2.52 30.75
CA THR A 89 9.55 2.99 32.08
C THR A 89 10.55 2.63 33.20
N SER A 90 11.50 1.71 32.94
CA SER A 90 12.41 1.16 33.94
C SER A 90 13.66 2.02 34.12
N PHE A 91 13.51 3.27 34.51
CA PHE A 91 14.61 4.26 34.64
C PHE A 91 15.66 3.87 35.70
N HIS A 92 15.28 3.10 36.71
CA HIS A 92 16.20 2.59 37.74
C HIS A 92 17.33 1.69 37.19
N LEU A 93 17.20 1.21 35.94
CA LEU A 93 18.21 0.41 35.28
C LEU A 93 19.30 1.26 34.61
N ALA A 94 19.06 2.55 34.46
CA ALA A 94 20.01 3.50 33.87
C ALA A 94 21.11 3.89 34.85
N ASP A 95 22.25 4.29 34.34
CA ASP A 95 23.33 4.90 35.11
C ASP A 95 23.00 6.37 35.45
N ASP A 96 22.43 7.05 34.47
CA ASP A 96 21.88 8.42 34.56
C ASP A 96 20.40 8.43 34.19
N GLU A 97 19.57 8.58 35.22
CA GLU A 97 18.11 8.60 35.02
C GLU A 97 17.64 9.82 34.21
N PHE A 98 18.27 10.98 34.32
CA PHE A 98 17.93 12.17 33.54
C PHE A 98 18.23 11.99 32.08
N ALA A 99 19.40 11.43 31.76
CA ALA A 99 19.77 11.11 30.38
C ALA A 99 18.83 10.06 29.77
N ALA A 100 18.44 9.03 30.54
CA ALA A 100 17.46 8.04 30.11
C ALA A 100 16.09 8.64 29.84
N ARG A 101 15.56 9.50 30.72
CA ARG A 101 14.28 10.21 30.51
C ARG A 101 14.32 11.12 29.28
N ALA A 102 15.42 11.86 29.08
CA ALA A 102 15.59 12.69 27.89
C ALA A 102 15.58 11.85 26.60
N THR A 103 16.22 10.67 26.62
CA THR A 103 16.22 9.73 25.49
C THR A 103 14.80 9.20 25.21
N VAL A 104 14.05 8.82 26.24
CA VAL A 104 12.64 8.39 26.08
C VAL A 104 11.78 9.48 25.48
N GLN A 105 11.95 10.73 25.93
CA GLN A 105 11.20 11.87 25.40
C GLN A 105 11.50 12.08 23.89
N LYS A 106 12.76 12.06 23.50
CA LYS A 106 13.15 12.13 22.07
C LYS A 106 12.58 10.97 21.27
N ALA A 107 12.60 9.75 21.83
CA ALA A 107 12.02 8.59 21.16
C ALA A 107 10.51 8.76 20.92
N ARG A 108 9.77 9.33 21.88
CA ARG A 108 8.36 9.64 21.72
C ARG A 108 8.09 10.69 20.64
N GLU A 109 8.90 11.73 20.58
CA GLU A 109 8.81 12.78 19.57
C GLU A 109 9.04 12.20 18.16
N VAL A 110 10.08 11.37 17.98
CA VAL A 110 10.36 10.72 16.71
C VAL A 110 9.23 9.77 16.32
N MET A 111 8.71 8.96 17.25
CA MET A 111 7.58 8.07 16.98
C MET A 111 6.32 8.85 16.58
N GLY A 112 5.99 9.93 17.26
CA GLY A 112 4.84 10.78 16.91
C GLY A 112 4.95 11.41 15.53
N THR A 113 6.15 11.86 15.13
CA THR A 113 6.36 12.39 13.77
C THR A 113 6.24 11.30 12.70
N MET A 114 6.69 10.09 12.97
CA MET A 114 6.56 8.95 12.05
C MET A 114 5.10 8.55 11.84
N GLU A 115 4.33 8.41 12.92
CA GLU A 115 2.91 8.07 12.85
C GLU A 115 2.12 9.12 12.03
N THR A 116 2.42 10.40 12.23
CA THR A 116 1.78 11.47 11.45
C THR A 116 2.17 11.43 9.97
N MET A 117 3.42 11.13 9.64
CA MET A 117 3.87 10.98 8.26
C MET A 117 3.20 9.78 7.58
N GLU A 118 3.16 8.62 8.23
CA GLU A 118 2.53 7.41 7.69
C GLU A 118 1.02 7.61 7.49
N ALA A 119 0.34 8.27 8.43
CA ALA A 119 -1.08 8.62 8.30
C ALA A 119 -1.32 9.57 7.12
N ASN A 120 -0.49 10.59 6.95
CA ASN A 120 -0.57 11.51 5.82
C ASN A 120 -0.30 10.82 4.48
N GLU A 121 0.71 9.95 4.38
CA GLU A 121 0.97 9.19 3.15
C GLU A 121 -0.20 8.27 2.79
N THR A 122 -0.78 7.60 3.78
CA THR A 122 -1.95 6.74 3.58
C THR A 122 -3.13 7.54 3.05
N LEU A 123 -3.43 8.68 3.67
CA LEU A 123 -4.47 9.60 3.24
C LEU A 123 -4.25 10.10 1.81
N GLN A 124 -3.03 10.49 1.47
CA GLN A 124 -2.68 10.94 0.12
C GLN A 124 -2.86 9.83 -0.93
N ARG A 125 -2.48 8.60 -0.60
CA ARG A 125 -2.69 7.43 -1.48
C ARG A 125 -4.18 7.15 -1.70
N GLU A 126 -4.99 7.24 -0.67
CA GLU A 126 -6.46 7.06 -0.77
C GLU A 126 -7.10 8.16 -1.62
N LEU A 127 -6.72 9.42 -1.39
CA LEU A 127 -7.20 10.55 -2.19
C LEU A 127 -6.79 10.43 -3.67
N ALA A 128 -5.57 9.99 -3.95
CA ALA A 128 -5.10 9.76 -5.31
C ALA A 128 -5.90 8.64 -6.00
N LYS A 129 -6.15 7.51 -5.32
CA LYS A 129 -7.01 6.44 -5.84
C LYS A 129 -8.43 6.92 -6.11
N LYS A 130 -9.03 7.68 -5.20
CA LYS A 130 -10.38 8.23 -5.36
C LYS A 130 -10.47 9.18 -6.57
N LYS A 131 -9.47 10.06 -6.74
CA LYS A 131 -9.40 10.96 -7.91
C LYS A 131 -9.28 10.17 -9.21
N GLU A 132 -8.46 9.14 -9.25
CA GLU A 132 -8.29 8.31 -10.45
C GLU A 132 -9.56 7.56 -10.81
N LEU A 133 -10.25 6.96 -9.82
CA LEU A 133 -11.53 6.30 -10.04
C LEU A 133 -12.60 7.29 -10.54
N ALA A 134 -12.65 8.51 -9.99
CA ALA A 134 -13.57 9.54 -10.45
C ALA A 134 -13.26 9.97 -11.89
N ARG A 135 -11.99 10.12 -12.27
CA ARG A 135 -11.57 10.42 -13.64
C ARG A 135 -12.00 9.32 -14.62
N LEU A 136 -11.75 8.05 -14.27
CA LEU A 136 -12.16 6.92 -15.11
C LEU A 136 -13.68 6.81 -15.26
N ALA A 137 -14.44 7.10 -14.20
CA ALA A 137 -15.90 7.11 -14.24
C ALA A 137 -16.41 8.24 -15.16
N GLU A 138 -15.82 9.42 -15.08
CA GLU A 138 -16.17 10.55 -15.97
C GLU A 138 -15.83 10.26 -17.43
N GLU A 139 -14.66 9.69 -17.72
CA GLU A 139 -14.27 9.28 -19.07
C GLU A 139 -15.24 8.25 -19.65
N ARG A 140 -15.64 7.24 -18.85
CA ARG A 140 -16.66 6.26 -19.26
C ARG A 140 -18.01 6.92 -19.54
N SER A 141 -18.44 7.83 -18.68
CA SER A 141 -19.70 8.58 -18.87
C SER A 141 -19.69 9.41 -20.15
N GLN A 142 -18.57 10.09 -20.43
CA GLN A 142 -18.42 10.88 -21.66
C GLN A 142 -18.40 9.99 -22.91
N MET A 143 -17.73 8.84 -22.87
CA MET A 143 -17.75 7.87 -23.97
C MET A 143 -19.16 7.33 -24.21
N ALA A 144 -19.87 6.95 -23.14
CA ALA A 144 -21.24 6.46 -23.25
C ALA A 144 -22.20 7.51 -23.84
N ARG A 145 -22.04 8.79 -23.47
CA ARG A 145 -22.81 9.90 -24.05
C ARG A 145 -22.55 10.07 -25.54
N LYS A 146 -21.28 10.08 -25.96
CA LYS A 146 -20.91 10.19 -27.38
C LYS A 146 -21.45 9.03 -28.21
N GLU A 147 -21.35 7.81 -27.67
CA GLU A 147 -21.90 6.62 -28.36
C GLU A 147 -23.42 6.69 -28.45
N SER A 148 -24.14 7.13 -27.39
CA SER A 148 -25.59 7.34 -27.43
C SER A 148 -25.99 8.40 -28.46
N GLU A 149 -25.26 9.50 -28.57
CA GLU A 149 -25.48 10.53 -29.58
C GLU A 149 -25.31 9.96 -31.01
N LEU A 150 -24.25 9.18 -31.21
CA LEU A 150 -24.02 8.51 -32.50
C LEU A 150 -25.15 7.55 -32.87
N LEU A 151 -25.62 6.73 -31.92
CA LEU A 151 -26.72 5.82 -32.13
C LEU A 151 -28.02 6.56 -32.49
N LEU A 152 -28.30 7.71 -31.84
CA LEU A 152 -29.47 8.54 -32.19
C LEU A 152 -29.32 9.12 -33.59
N MET A 153 -28.14 9.59 -33.98
CA MET A 153 -27.94 10.08 -35.36
C MET A 153 -28.14 8.98 -36.40
N MET A 154 -27.63 7.77 -36.14
CA MET A 154 -27.81 6.62 -37.02
C MET A 154 -29.30 6.24 -37.16
N PHE A 155 -30.04 6.26 -36.04
CA PHE A 155 -31.48 6.00 -36.07
C PHE A 155 -32.26 7.05 -36.89
N ASP A 156 -31.94 8.33 -36.67
CA ASP A 156 -32.56 9.43 -37.41
C ASP A 156 -32.26 9.37 -38.91
N GLU A 157 -31.03 9.03 -39.29
CA GLU A 157 -30.64 8.85 -40.68
C GLU A 157 -31.37 7.67 -41.31
N MET A 158 -31.45 6.54 -40.63
CA MET A 158 -32.19 5.36 -41.07
C MET A 158 -33.70 5.65 -41.25
N ALA A 159 -34.27 6.50 -40.39
CA ALA A 159 -35.69 6.88 -40.48
C ALA A 159 -35.98 7.84 -41.65
N ARG A 160 -34.99 8.64 -42.08
CA ARG A 160 -35.18 9.64 -43.18
C ARG A 160 -34.88 9.08 -44.56
N LEU A 161 -33.98 8.09 -44.67
CA LEU A 161 -33.59 7.55 -45.96
C LEU A 161 -34.56 6.46 -46.46
N ASP A 162 -34.87 6.48 -47.74
CA ASP A 162 -35.71 5.46 -48.38
C ASP A 162 -34.87 4.22 -48.72
N PHE A 163 -34.58 3.45 -47.70
CA PHE A 163 -33.88 2.18 -47.84
C PHE A 163 -34.85 1.04 -48.23
N ASP A 164 -34.33 0.11 -49.03
CA ASP A 164 -34.93 -1.21 -49.17
C ASP A 164 -35.19 -1.87 -47.80
N GLN A 165 -36.32 -2.55 -47.67
CA GLN A 165 -36.78 -3.16 -46.41
C GLN A 165 -35.71 -4.06 -45.76
N GLN A 166 -35.03 -4.85 -46.58
CA GLN A 166 -33.96 -5.77 -46.12
C GLN A 166 -32.78 -5.00 -45.55
N ARG A 167 -32.33 -3.95 -46.25
CA ARG A 167 -31.21 -3.11 -45.80
C ARG A 167 -31.56 -2.36 -44.51
N ARG A 168 -32.82 -1.90 -44.39
CA ARG A 168 -33.30 -1.24 -43.16
C ARG A 168 -33.28 -2.21 -41.97
N GLY A 169 -33.67 -3.48 -42.17
CA GLY A 169 -33.58 -4.54 -41.16
C GLY A 169 -32.17 -4.77 -40.65
N PHE A 170 -31.17 -4.86 -41.54
CA PHE A 170 -29.76 -5.01 -41.12
C PHE A 170 -29.22 -3.81 -40.35
N LEU A 171 -29.56 -2.59 -40.78
CA LEU A 171 -29.16 -1.37 -40.09
C LEU A 171 -29.78 -1.29 -38.69
N LEU A 172 -31.04 -1.64 -38.54
CA LEU A 172 -31.71 -1.70 -37.24
C LEU A 172 -31.06 -2.73 -36.31
N GLN A 173 -30.74 -3.91 -36.86
CA GLN A 173 -30.05 -4.96 -36.09
C GLN A 173 -28.68 -4.50 -35.60
N ASP A 174 -27.88 -3.83 -36.45
CA ASP A 174 -26.55 -3.28 -36.02
C ASP A 174 -26.73 -2.21 -34.93
N LEU A 175 -27.70 -1.31 -35.12
CA LEU A 175 -28.00 -0.26 -34.12
C LEU A 175 -28.43 -0.86 -32.77
N LEU A 176 -29.30 -1.87 -32.76
CA LEU A 176 -29.73 -2.54 -31.55
C LEU A 176 -28.57 -3.28 -30.86
N ASN A 177 -27.72 -3.98 -31.62
CA ASN A 177 -26.54 -4.66 -31.08
C ASN A 177 -25.56 -3.68 -30.40
N ARG A 178 -25.36 -2.51 -31.00
CA ARG A 178 -24.53 -1.45 -30.40
C ARG A 178 -25.19 -0.86 -29.16
N ALA A 179 -26.49 -0.59 -29.19
CA ALA A 179 -27.22 -0.09 -28.04
C ALA A 179 -27.17 -1.09 -26.87
N PHE A 180 -27.41 -2.36 -27.11
CA PHE A 180 -27.29 -3.39 -26.08
C PHE A 180 -25.87 -3.52 -25.53
N SER A 181 -24.84 -3.41 -26.38
CA SER A 181 -23.46 -3.41 -25.95
C SER A 181 -23.13 -2.21 -25.06
N LEU A 182 -23.63 -1.01 -25.41
CA LEU A 182 -23.41 0.22 -24.64
C LEU A 182 -24.01 0.13 -23.23
N TYR A 183 -25.18 -0.49 -23.10
CA TYR A 183 -25.89 -0.66 -21.82
C TYR A 183 -25.61 -2.01 -21.15
N GLU A 184 -24.58 -2.74 -21.62
CA GLU A 184 -24.16 -4.03 -21.07
C GLU A 184 -25.29 -5.07 -21.00
N VAL A 185 -26.27 -4.97 -21.92
CA VAL A 185 -27.34 -5.94 -22.03
C VAL A 185 -26.82 -7.20 -22.73
N PRO A 186 -26.81 -8.37 -22.08
CA PRO A 186 -26.29 -9.59 -22.70
C PRO A 186 -27.18 -10.02 -23.84
N VAL A 187 -26.61 -10.09 -25.03
CA VAL A 187 -27.29 -10.51 -26.27
C VAL A 187 -26.74 -11.87 -26.70
N GLN A 188 -27.61 -12.85 -26.89
CA GLN A 188 -27.26 -14.08 -27.59
C GLN A 188 -27.33 -13.84 -29.11
N ARG A 189 -26.24 -14.25 -29.79
CA ARG A 189 -26.22 -14.17 -31.26
C ARG A 189 -27.33 -15.03 -31.88
N SER A 190 -27.72 -14.68 -33.14
CA SER A 190 -28.68 -15.45 -33.93
C SER A 190 -28.39 -16.96 -33.87
N PHE A 191 -29.44 -17.73 -33.66
CA PHE A 191 -29.34 -19.20 -33.65
C PHE A 191 -30.53 -19.80 -34.41
N GLN A 192 -30.31 -20.96 -35.01
CA GLN A 192 -31.33 -21.72 -35.71
C GLN A 192 -31.96 -22.72 -34.75
N ARG A 193 -33.29 -22.85 -34.84
CA ARG A 193 -34.12 -23.81 -34.10
C ARG A 193 -34.88 -24.72 -35.08
N ASN A 194 -35.25 -25.92 -34.65
CA ASN A 194 -36.02 -26.86 -35.43
C ASN A 194 -35.35 -27.20 -36.79
N GLU A 195 -34.09 -27.69 -36.79
CA GLU A 195 -33.34 -28.11 -37.98
C GLU A 195 -33.29 -27.05 -39.10
N GLY A 196 -33.28 -25.77 -38.72
CA GLY A 196 -33.17 -24.65 -39.66
C GLY A 196 -34.51 -24.10 -40.18
N ALA A 197 -35.63 -24.59 -39.68
CA ALA A 197 -36.95 -24.09 -40.06
C ALA A 197 -37.31 -22.73 -39.45
N GLU A 198 -36.65 -22.39 -38.32
CA GLU A 198 -36.85 -21.11 -37.65
C GLU A 198 -35.46 -20.46 -37.39
N GLN A 199 -35.28 -19.24 -37.85
CA GLN A 199 -34.11 -18.41 -37.55
C GLN A 199 -34.53 -17.37 -36.52
N ILE A 200 -33.83 -17.36 -35.39
CA ILE A 200 -33.97 -16.32 -34.36
C ILE A 200 -32.81 -15.36 -34.52
N ASP A 201 -33.08 -14.12 -34.88
CA ASP A 201 -32.04 -13.12 -35.21
C ASP A 201 -31.26 -12.62 -33.99
N GLY A 202 -31.76 -12.89 -32.81
CA GLY A 202 -31.07 -12.62 -31.54
C GLY A 202 -32.02 -12.78 -30.36
N ALA A 203 -31.44 -13.02 -29.19
CA ALA A 203 -32.19 -13.07 -27.95
C ALA A 203 -31.45 -12.25 -26.90
N PHE A 204 -32.16 -11.54 -26.07
CA PHE A 204 -31.56 -10.87 -24.92
C PHE A 204 -32.31 -11.18 -23.62
N LYS A 205 -31.60 -11.06 -22.51
CA LYS A 205 -32.20 -11.30 -21.20
C LYS A 205 -32.21 -9.99 -20.41
N LEU A 206 -33.40 -9.60 -19.98
CA LEU A 206 -33.59 -8.43 -19.14
C LEU A 206 -34.45 -8.80 -17.94
N GLU A 207 -34.02 -8.46 -16.73
CA GLU A 207 -34.75 -8.73 -15.47
C GLU A 207 -35.24 -10.17 -15.28
N GLY A 208 -34.48 -11.14 -15.80
CA GLY A 208 -34.86 -12.56 -15.74
C GLY A 208 -35.73 -13.07 -16.89
N TRP A 209 -36.24 -12.20 -17.75
CA TRP A 209 -37.02 -12.55 -18.92
C TRP A 209 -36.18 -12.67 -20.19
N HIS A 210 -36.51 -13.60 -21.05
CA HIS A 210 -35.88 -13.76 -22.36
C HIS A 210 -36.78 -13.16 -23.43
N TYR A 211 -36.21 -12.29 -24.25
CA TYR A 211 -36.88 -11.67 -25.41
C TYR A 211 -36.22 -12.22 -26.68
N LEU A 212 -37.06 -12.61 -27.64
CA LEU A 212 -36.65 -13.17 -28.93
C LEU A 212 -36.96 -12.19 -30.05
#